data_cd6839d744b7089b55c0cda225b8a6dd
#
_entry.id   cd6839d744b7089b55c0cda225b8a6dd
#
_cell.length_a   1.000
_cell.length_b   1.000
_cell.length_c   1.000
_cell.angle_alpha   90.00
_cell.angle_beta   90.00
_cell.angle_gamma   90.00
#
_symmetry.space_group_name_H-M   'P 1'
#
loop_
_entity.id
_entity.type
_entity.pdbx_description
1 polymer ?
#
loop_
_entity_poly.entity_id
_entity_poly.type
_entity_poly.pdbx_seq_one_letter_code
_entity_poly.pdbx_strand_id
1 'polypeptide(L)'
;MSSVKILMSNIAYGRGLSGSFADQVLRAYRHVYCRRQVQEGVVEAVRELVNAEKPDVCGFVEIDRGRAAGRAFSQLHAILDERYPHWDIANKYFRGTRSHLVPFLGRNCNAFCARRALPFERVYLASGIKRLVYKISLSPRLTLFFTHFSLRRSIRAQQFQDLRAVLDATPGEHVVMGDFNIFGGAEELAPFLRKTKLLVVNDPELPTFRFHRSRALVDLAMCSPGIRDRAALRIVEQHYSDHAALILDLHAVKLAR
;
A
#
# COMPACT_ATOMS: atom_id res chain seq x y z
N MET A 1 20.01 -3.05 -18.75
CA MET A 1 20.28 -3.00 -17.29
C MET A 1 19.06 -3.59 -16.58
N SER A 2 19.25 -4.43 -15.56
CA SER A 2 18.13 -4.97 -14.79
C SER A 2 17.49 -3.85 -13.96
N SER A 3 16.18 -3.78 -13.96
CA SER A 3 15.41 -2.88 -13.08
C SER A 3 14.34 -3.67 -12.37
N VAL A 4 13.92 -3.22 -11.21
CA VAL A 4 12.77 -3.75 -10.47
C VAL A 4 11.72 -2.67 -10.39
N LYS A 5 10.52 -2.96 -10.90
CA LYS A 5 9.39 -2.04 -10.85
C LYS A 5 8.41 -2.47 -9.77
N ILE A 6 8.05 -1.55 -8.90
CA ILE A 6 7.15 -1.77 -7.78
C ILE A 6 5.93 -0.85 -7.92
N LEU A 7 4.75 -1.42 -7.88
CA LEU A 7 3.49 -0.69 -7.83
C LEU A 7 2.93 -0.74 -6.40
N MET A 8 2.46 0.40 -5.87
CA MET A 8 1.67 0.47 -4.64
C MET A 8 0.39 1.25 -4.93
N SER A 9 -0.75 0.70 -4.52
CA SER A 9 -2.06 1.32 -4.74
C SER A 9 -2.97 1.14 -3.52
N ASN A 10 -3.57 2.24 -3.05
CA ASN A 10 -4.73 2.20 -2.18
C ASN A 10 -5.97 2.15 -3.07
N ILE A 11 -6.69 1.03 -3.06
CA ILE A 11 -7.88 0.81 -3.92
C ILE A 11 -9.21 1.09 -3.23
N ALA A 12 -9.17 1.66 -2.03
CA ALA A 12 -10.36 2.07 -1.25
C ALA A 12 -11.47 0.99 -1.22
N TYR A 13 -11.08 -0.29 -1.05
CA TYR A 13 -12.00 -1.46 -1.08
C TYR A 13 -12.84 -1.61 -2.36
N GLY A 14 -12.38 -1.04 -3.46
CA GLY A 14 -13.11 -1.08 -4.73
C GLY A 14 -14.43 -0.30 -4.72
N ARG A 15 -14.54 0.74 -3.92
CA ARG A 15 -15.76 1.56 -3.80
C ARG A 15 -16.00 2.46 -5.01
N GLY A 16 -14.99 2.71 -5.82
CA GLY A 16 -15.09 3.56 -7.01
C GLY A 16 -15.42 5.02 -6.64
N LEU A 17 -14.73 5.55 -5.63
CA LEU A 17 -14.87 6.93 -5.16
C LEU A 17 -13.57 7.69 -5.46
N SER A 18 -13.64 8.66 -6.38
CA SER A 18 -12.47 9.43 -6.84
C SER A 18 -12.07 10.58 -5.89
N GLY A 19 -12.70 10.72 -4.73
CA GLY A 19 -12.52 11.86 -3.85
C GLY A 19 -13.17 13.16 -4.33
N SER A 20 -13.89 13.18 -5.47
CA SER A 20 -14.62 14.34 -5.93
C SER A 20 -15.81 14.66 -5.03
N PHE A 21 -16.25 15.93 -5.01
CA PHE A 21 -17.44 16.34 -4.23
C PHE A 21 -18.68 15.54 -4.64
N ALA A 22 -18.89 15.36 -5.94
CA ALA A 22 -20.01 14.60 -6.48
C ALA A 22 -20.01 13.15 -5.97
N ASP A 23 -18.85 12.49 -5.94
CA ASP A 23 -18.74 11.14 -5.42
C ASP A 23 -19.04 11.07 -3.91
N GLN A 24 -18.56 12.03 -3.15
CA GLN A 24 -18.76 12.05 -1.69
C GLN A 24 -20.22 12.30 -1.30
N VAL A 25 -20.96 13.09 -2.07
CA VAL A 25 -22.38 13.37 -1.81
C VAL A 25 -23.29 12.30 -2.44
N LEU A 26 -23.16 12.06 -3.75
CA LEU A 26 -24.09 11.20 -4.49
C LEU A 26 -23.82 9.70 -4.28
N ARG A 27 -22.59 9.35 -3.94
CA ARG A 27 -22.13 7.95 -3.80
C ARG A 27 -21.67 7.59 -2.40
N ALA A 28 -21.94 8.46 -1.39
CA ALA A 28 -21.59 8.22 0.02
C ALA A 28 -22.08 6.86 0.54
N TYR A 29 -23.23 6.37 0.07
CA TYR A 29 -23.78 5.07 0.41
C TYR A 29 -22.82 3.90 0.12
N ARG A 30 -21.85 4.08 -0.80
CA ARG A 30 -20.84 3.05 -1.13
C ARG A 30 -19.87 2.77 0.00
N HIS A 31 -19.76 3.64 1.00
CA HIS A 31 -19.01 3.36 2.22
C HIS A 31 -19.64 2.22 3.04
N VAL A 32 -20.96 2.07 2.95
CA VAL A 32 -21.73 1.03 3.66
C VAL A 32 -22.03 -0.15 2.75
N TYR A 33 -22.50 0.13 1.53
CA TYR A 33 -22.88 -0.88 0.56
C TYR A 33 -22.37 -0.53 -0.83
N CYS A 34 -21.45 -1.34 -1.36
CA CYS A 34 -20.94 -1.20 -2.72
C CYS A 34 -21.41 -2.36 -3.59
N ARG A 35 -22.09 -2.03 -4.69
CA ARG A 35 -22.57 -3.01 -5.67
C ARG A 35 -21.40 -3.76 -6.29
N ARG A 36 -21.59 -5.05 -6.57
CA ARG A 36 -20.56 -5.91 -7.17
C ARG A 36 -20.04 -5.38 -8.51
N GLN A 37 -20.92 -4.89 -9.39
CA GLN A 37 -20.53 -4.29 -10.66
C GLN A 37 -19.54 -3.12 -10.51
N VAL A 38 -19.71 -2.29 -9.46
CA VAL A 38 -18.77 -1.19 -9.18
C VAL A 38 -17.40 -1.76 -8.79
N GLN A 39 -17.39 -2.78 -7.93
CA GLN A 39 -16.14 -3.42 -7.51
C GLN A 39 -15.42 -4.12 -8.68
N GLU A 40 -16.17 -4.78 -9.57
CA GLU A 40 -15.65 -5.38 -10.80
C GLU A 40 -15.04 -4.34 -11.73
N GLY A 41 -15.70 -3.20 -11.92
CA GLY A 41 -15.15 -2.09 -12.71
C GLY A 41 -13.87 -1.49 -12.11
N VAL A 42 -13.78 -1.37 -10.79
CA VAL A 42 -12.55 -0.93 -10.11
C VAL A 42 -11.43 -1.95 -10.30
N VAL A 43 -11.73 -3.23 -10.11
CA VAL A 43 -10.76 -4.32 -10.30
C VAL A 43 -10.23 -4.33 -11.73
N GLU A 44 -11.10 -4.15 -12.73
CA GLU A 44 -10.65 -4.08 -14.13
C GLU A 44 -9.71 -2.88 -14.37
N ALA A 45 -10.04 -1.71 -13.84
CA ALA A 45 -9.16 -0.55 -13.96
C ALA A 45 -7.80 -0.75 -13.26
N VAL A 46 -7.78 -1.46 -12.11
CA VAL A 46 -6.52 -1.88 -11.46
C VAL A 46 -5.74 -2.86 -12.34
N ARG A 47 -6.41 -3.82 -12.98
CA ARG A 47 -5.77 -4.77 -13.93
C ARG A 47 -5.17 -4.04 -15.12
N GLU A 48 -5.89 -3.07 -15.69
CA GLU A 48 -5.39 -2.22 -16.78
C GLU A 48 -4.10 -1.50 -16.35
N LEU A 49 -4.08 -0.90 -15.16
CA LEU A 49 -2.87 -0.27 -14.61
C LEU A 49 -1.72 -1.26 -14.45
N VAL A 50 -1.98 -2.43 -13.86
CA VAL A 50 -0.97 -3.51 -13.71
C VAL A 50 -0.48 -4.00 -15.07
N ASN A 51 -1.37 -4.09 -16.07
CA ASN A 51 -1.03 -4.51 -17.44
C ASN A 51 -0.17 -3.47 -18.18
N ALA A 52 -0.49 -2.19 -18.00
CA ALA A 52 0.26 -1.10 -18.60
C ALA A 52 1.66 -0.96 -17.99
N GLU A 53 1.75 -0.97 -16.67
CA GLU A 53 3.00 -0.76 -15.93
C GLU A 53 3.89 -2.00 -15.85
N LYS A 54 3.31 -3.18 -15.89
CA LYS A 54 4.01 -4.48 -15.80
C LYS A 54 4.98 -4.56 -14.61
N PRO A 55 4.56 -4.22 -13.38
CA PRO A 55 5.44 -4.24 -12.22
C PRO A 55 5.93 -5.66 -11.90
N ASP A 56 7.09 -5.75 -11.24
CA ASP A 56 7.60 -7.02 -10.71
C ASP A 56 6.93 -7.39 -9.39
N VAL A 57 6.56 -6.37 -8.60
CA VAL A 57 5.87 -6.50 -7.32
C VAL A 57 4.77 -5.46 -7.24
N CYS A 58 3.57 -5.87 -6.81
CA CYS A 58 2.46 -4.98 -6.50
C CYS A 58 2.11 -5.07 -5.03
N GLY A 59 1.86 -3.93 -4.39
CA GLY A 59 1.28 -3.82 -3.06
C GLY A 59 -0.09 -3.14 -3.13
N PHE A 60 -1.07 -3.73 -2.48
CA PHE A 60 -2.42 -3.18 -2.41
C PHE A 60 -2.83 -2.97 -0.96
N VAL A 61 -3.25 -1.77 -0.63
CA VAL A 61 -3.88 -1.48 0.65
C VAL A 61 -5.36 -1.19 0.45
N GLU A 62 -6.13 -1.41 1.51
CA GLU A 62 -7.60 -1.31 1.47
C GLU A 62 -8.24 -2.23 0.41
N ILE A 63 -7.81 -3.49 0.39
CA ILE A 63 -8.36 -4.54 -0.46
C ILE A 63 -9.34 -5.42 0.30
N ASP A 64 -10.41 -5.86 -0.37
CA ASP A 64 -11.40 -6.80 0.20
C ASP A 64 -11.02 -8.25 -0.15
N ARG A 65 -10.84 -9.06 0.89
CA ARG A 65 -10.54 -10.50 0.75
C ARG A 65 -11.71 -11.33 0.19
N GLY A 66 -12.94 -10.83 0.26
CA GLY A 66 -14.13 -11.63 0.05
C GLY A 66 -14.50 -12.45 1.30
N ARG A 67 -15.56 -13.27 1.21
CA ARG A 67 -15.98 -14.20 2.28
C ARG A 67 -15.33 -15.57 2.05
N ALA A 68 -14.90 -16.23 3.12
CA ALA A 68 -14.30 -17.56 3.06
C ALA A 68 -15.29 -18.67 2.64
N ALA A 69 -16.59 -18.46 2.86
CA ALA A 69 -17.63 -19.44 2.53
C ALA A 69 -18.41 -19.01 1.28
N GLY A 70 -18.18 -19.70 0.15
CA GLY A 70 -18.96 -19.58 -1.09
C GLY A 70 -18.72 -18.29 -1.87
N ARG A 71 -19.09 -18.24 -3.10
CA ARG A 71 -19.18 -17.21 -4.17
C ARG A 71 -18.84 -15.72 -3.85
N ALA A 72 -18.06 -15.41 -2.81
CA ALA A 72 -17.71 -14.02 -2.51
C ALA A 72 -16.53 -13.58 -3.36
N PHE A 73 -16.71 -12.46 -4.03
CA PHE A 73 -15.74 -11.82 -4.88
C PHE A 73 -14.51 -11.37 -4.08
N SER A 74 -13.37 -12.00 -4.35
CA SER A 74 -12.06 -11.57 -3.84
C SER A 74 -11.43 -10.61 -4.83
N GLN A 75 -11.20 -9.36 -4.42
CA GLN A 75 -10.62 -8.36 -5.29
C GLN A 75 -9.20 -8.76 -5.75
N LEU A 76 -8.38 -9.31 -4.85
CA LEU A 76 -7.04 -9.76 -5.22
C LEU A 76 -7.08 -10.81 -6.32
N HIS A 77 -7.85 -11.89 -6.15
CA HIS A 77 -7.92 -12.97 -7.15
C HIS A 77 -8.46 -12.49 -8.50
N ALA A 78 -9.31 -11.46 -8.49
CA ALA A 78 -9.81 -10.87 -9.72
C ALA A 78 -8.80 -9.92 -10.41
N ILE A 79 -7.82 -9.37 -9.65
CA ILE A 79 -6.71 -8.59 -10.19
C ILE A 79 -5.62 -9.50 -10.78
N LEU A 80 -5.36 -10.65 -10.13
CA LEU A 80 -4.27 -11.56 -10.49
C LEU A 80 -4.50 -12.24 -11.84
N ASP A 81 -3.41 -12.50 -12.53
CA ASP A 81 -3.31 -13.42 -13.66
C ASP A 81 -2.07 -14.32 -13.52
N GLU A 82 -1.80 -15.16 -14.53
CA GLU A 82 -0.68 -16.11 -14.54
C GLU A 82 0.71 -15.48 -14.39
N ARG A 83 0.85 -14.18 -14.64
CA ARG A 83 2.10 -13.43 -14.47
C ARG A 83 2.46 -13.18 -13.01
N TYR A 84 1.48 -13.27 -12.09
CA TYR A 84 1.64 -13.01 -10.67
C TYR A 84 1.25 -14.23 -9.82
N PRO A 85 1.98 -15.37 -9.97
CA PRO A 85 1.63 -16.61 -9.27
C PRO A 85 1.94 -16.57 -7.77
N HIS A 86 2.74 -15.60 -7.33
CA HIS A 86 3.16 -15.47 -5.93
C HIS A 86 2.45 -14.28 -5.29
N TRP A 87 1.62 -14.56 -4.30
CA TRP A 87 0.82 -13.52 -3.65
C TRP A 87 0.52 -13.87 -2.20
N ASP A 88 0.16 -12.85 -1.45
CA ASP A 88 -0.38 -12.97 -0.11
C ASP A 88 -1.44 -11.90 0.16
N ILE A 89 -2.42 -12.25 0.96
CA ILE A 89 -3.46 -11.35 1.45
C ILE A 89 -3.71 -11.58 2.94
N ALA A 90 -3.56 -10.54 3.74
CA ALA A 90 -3.71 -10.64 5.18
C ALA A 90 -4.56 -9.51 5.74
N ASN A 91 -5.31 -9.85 6.80
CA ASN A 91 -6.06 -8.85 7.54
C ASN A 91 -5.09 -7.82 8.13
N LYS A 92 -5.40 -6.52 7.95
CA LYS A 92 -4.55 -5.42 8.43
C LYS A 92 -4.61 -5.23 9.95
N TYR A 93 -5.53 -5.90 10.63
CA TYR A 93 -5.71 -5.86 12.08
C TYR A 93 -5.01 -7.06 12.72
N PHE A 94 -4.46 -6.87 13.91
CA PHE A 94 -3.90 -7.99 14.67
C PHE A 94 -5.00 -8.96 15.11
N ARG A 95 -4.75 -10.30 14.99
CA ARG A 95 -5.75 -11.33 15.36
C ARG A 95 -6.22 -11.27 16.82
N GLY A 96 -5.42 -10.74 17.72
CA GLY A 96 -5.77 -10.55 19.13
C GLY A 96 -6.73 -9.40 19.42
N THR A 97 -7.05 -8.56 18.44
CA THR A 97 -8.06 -7.51 18.59
C THR A 97 -9.43 -8.08 18.26
N ARG A 98 -10.45 -7.74 19.05
CA ARG A 98 -11.85 -8.18 18.79
C ARG A 98 -12.42 -7.73 17.45
N SER A 99 -11.68 -6.93 16.68
CA SER A 99 -12.06 -6.47 15.35
C SER A 99 -12.33 -7.59 14.33
N HIS A 100 -11.74 -8.79 14.50
CA HIS A 100 -12.02 -9.95 13.65
C HIS A 100 -13.42 -10.54 13.88
N LEU A 101 -14.05 -10.24 15.02
CA LEU A 101 -15.43 -10.67 15.34
C LEU A 101 -16.47 -9.77 14.67
N VAL A 102 -16.08 -8.59 14.19
CA VAL A 102 -16.99 -7.69 13.48
C VAL A 102 -17.05 -8.10 12.00
N PRO A 103 -18.22 -8.49 11.46
CA PRO A 103 -18.36 -9.14 10.15
C PRO A 103 -17.70 -8.40 8.98
N PHE A 104 -17.64 -7.06 9.03
CA PHE A 104 -17.05 -6.25 7.95
C PHE A 104 -15.55 -6.00 8.13
N LEU A 105 -15.03 -5.96 9.36
CA LEU A 105 -13.63 -5.70 9.64
C LEU A 105 -12.72 -6.90 9.30
N GLY A 106 -13.24 -8.12 9.37
CA GLY A 106 -12.51 -9.35 9.01
C GLY A 106 -12.09 -9.40 7.52
N ARG A 107 -12.74 -8.62 6.65
CA ARG A 107 -12.49 -8.59 5.20
C ARG A 107 -11.48 -7.54 4.78
N ASN A 108 -11.19 -6.57 5.64
CA ASN A 108 -10.30 -5.45 5.36
C ASN A 108 -8.84 -5.89 5.41
N CYS A 109 -8.22 -6.02 4.26
CA CYS A 109 -6.89 -6.58 4.10
C CYS A 109 -5.93 -5.58 3.44
N ASN A 110 -4.65 -5.91 3.54
CA ASN A 110 -3.63 -5.49 2.61
C ASN A 110 -3.12 -6.74 1.89
N ALA A 111 -2.55 -6.58 0.71
CA ALA A 111 -2.05 -7.68 -0.10
C ALA A 111 -0.79 -7.27 -0.86
N PHE A 112 -0.04 -8.26 -1.30
CA PHE A 112 0.94 -8.08 -2.36
C PHE A 112 0.85 -9.23 -3.35
N CYS A 113 1.38 -8.99 -4.57
CA CYS A 113 1.68 -10.04 -5.52
C CYS A 113 3.00 -9.77 -6.23
N ALA A 114 3.63 -10.83 -6.74
CA ALA A 114 4.91 -10.76 -7.39
C ALA A 114 5.01 -11.75 -8.53
N ARG A 115 5.83 -11.42 -9.55
CA ARG A 115 6.12 -12.30 -10.70
C ARG A 115 7.01 -13.47 -10.32
N ARG A 116 7.80 -13.33 -9.25
CA ARG A 116 8.72 -14.36 -8.76
C ARG A 116 8.45 -14.66 -7.31
N ALA A 117 8.82 -15.84 -6.85
CA ALA A 117 8.80 -16.18 -5.44
C ALA A 117 9.79 -15.28 -4.69
N LEU A 118 9.27 -14.52 -3.72
CA LEU A 118 10.05 -13.64 -2.87
C LEU A 118 9.83 -14.08 -1.42
N PRO A 119 10.88 -14.26 -0.62
CA PRO A 119 10.72 -14.47 0.82
C PRO A 119 10.02 -13.26 1.45
N PHE A 120 9.04 -13.52 2.32
CA PHE A 120 8.32 -12.45 3.00
C PHE A 120 7.88 -12.84 4.39
N GLU A 121 7.63 -11.82 5.21
CA GLU A 121 7.07 -11.92 6.55
C GLU A 121 5.88 -10.96 6.71
N ARG A 122 4.87 -11.38 7.47
CA ARG A 122 3.81 -10.50 7.97
C ARG A 122 4.20 -9.99 9.35
N VAL A 123 4.67 -8.76 9.43
CA VAL A 123 5.01 -8.11 10.70
C VAL A 123 3.81 -7.29 11.15
N TYR A 124 3.43 -7.45 12.42
CA TYR A 124 2.35 -6.66 13.00
C TYR A 124 2.93 -5.70 14.04
N LEU A 125 2.79 -4.40 13.76
CA LEU A 125 3.24 -3.33 14.66
C LEU A 125 2.53 -3.44 16.03
N ALA A 126 3.17 -2.98 17.09
CA ALA A 126 2.61 -3.01 18.43
C ALA A 126 1.42 -2.06 18.57
N SER A 127 1.44 -0.93 17.87
CA SER A 127 0.52 0.19 18.05
C SER A 127 -0.60 0.24 17.00
N GLY A 128 -1.77 0.73 17.43
CA GLY A 128 -2.91 0.97 16.54
C GLY A 128 -3.73 -0.27 16.21
N ILE A 129 -4.66 -0.11 15.26
CA ILE A 129 -5.49 -1.19 14.73
C ILE A 129 -5.05 -1.63 13.34
N LYS A 130 -4.62 -0.71 12.48
CA LYS A 130 -3.99 -1.01 11.18
C LYS A 130 -2.50 -1.30 11.45
N ARG A 131 -2.10 -2.57 11.58
CA ARG A 131 -0.78 -2.95 12.10
C ARG A 131 0.09 -3.70 11.10
N LEU A 132 -0.50 -4.24 10.04
CA LEU A 132 0.21 -5.11 9.10
C LEU A 132 1.25 -4.33 8.30
N VAL A 133 2.47 -4.84 8.34
CA VAL A 133 3.58 -4.50 7.45
C VAL A 133 3.98 -5.78 6.73
N TYR A 134 3.99 -5.77 5.43
CA TYR A 134 4.67 -6.80 4.65
C TYR A 134 6.15 -6.47 4.55
N LYS A 135 7.00 -7.37 5.00
CA LYS A 135 8.45 -7.33 4.85
C LYS A 135 8.83 -8.33 3.75
N ILE A 136 9.27 -7.86 2.60
CA ILE A 136 9.51 -8.66 1.40
C ILE A 136 10.98 -8.52 0.99
N SER A 137 11.71 -9.62 0.94
CA SER A 137 13.12 -9.62 0.53
C SER A 137 13.21 -9.57 -0.99
N LEU A 138 13.55 -8.40 -1.54
CA LEU A 138 13.79 -8.24 -2.99
C LEU A 138 15.13 -8.86 -3.41
N SER A 139 16.13 -8.77 -2.53
CA SER A 139 17.44 -9.40 -2.69
C SER A 139 18.08 -9.62 -1.31
N PRO A 140 19.22 -10.32 -1.19
CA PRO A 140 19.88 -10.53 0.12
C PRO A 140 20.24 -9.24 0.88
N ARG A 141 20.28 -8.10 0.19
CA ARG A 141 20.65 -6.79 0.76
C ARG A 141 19.59 -5.73 0.58
N LEU A 142 18.40 -6.06 0.06
CA LEU A 142 17.34 -5.08 -0.19
C LEU A 142 16.00 -5.64 0.23
N THR A 143 15.34 -4.98 1.17
CA THR A 143 14.01 -5.33 1.69
C THR A 143 12.99 -4.23 1.38
N LEU A 144 11.85 -4.66 0.85
CA LEU A 144 10.69 -3.82 0.62
C LEU A 144 9.69 -3.99 1.77
N PHE A 145 9.16 -2.87 2.26
CA PHE A 145 8.11 -2.84 3.27
C PHE A 145 6.87 -2.18 2.71
N PHE A 146 5.73 -2.87 2.75
CA PHE A 146 4.42 -2.28 2.47
C PHE A 146 3.63 -2.11 3.76
N THR A 147 3.05 -0.92 3.96
CA THR A 147 2.30 -0.60 5.18
C THR A 147 1.09 0.30 4.92
N HIS A 148 0.17 0.34 5.90
CA HIS A 148 -0.94 1.26 5.91
C HIS A 148 -1.19 1.73 7.35
N PHE A 149 -0.91 2.99 7.63
CA PHE A 149 -0.95 3.57 8.97
C PHE A 149 -2.35 4.08 9.38
N SER A 150 -2.49 4.36 10.65
CA SER A 150 -3.71 4.88 11.27
C SER A 150 -4.01 6.32 10.83
N LEU A 151 -5.30 6.68 10.81
CA LEU A 151 -5.74 8.07 10.63
C LEU A 151 -5.45 8.96 11.85
N ARG A 152 -5.25 8.39 13.05
CA ARG A 152 -4.97 9.15 14.28
C ARG A 152 -3.49 9.50 14.38
N ARG A 153 -3.15 10.79 14.44
CA ARG A 153 -1.77 11.29 14.51
C ARG A 153 -0.96 10.69 15.67
N SER A 154 -1.55 10.60 16.87
CA SER A 154 -0.89 10.03 18.05
C SER A 154 -0.54 8.54 17.85
N ILE A 155 -1.41 7.78 17.20
CA ILE A 155 -1.18 6.37 16.88
C ILE A 155 -0.11 6.25 15.78
N ARG A 156 -0.14 7.09 14.75
CA ARG A 156 0.90 7.10 13.72
C ARG A 156 2.28 7.37 14.29
N ALA A 157 2.39 8.31 15.24
CA ALA A 157 3.66 8.58 15.90
C ALA A 157 4.27 7.33 16.57
N GLN A 158 3.41 6.50 17.19
CA GLN A 158 3.81 5.21 17.76
C GLN A 158 4.15 4.19 16.65
N GLN A 159 3.33 4.12 15.59
CA GLN A 159 3.58 3.23 14.45
C GLN A 159 4.90 3.55 13.74
N PHE A 160 5.31 4.81 13.65
CA PHE A 160 6.63 5.19 13.16
C PHE A 160 7.76 4.67 14.06
N GLN A 161 7.57 4.64 15.37
CA GLN A 161 8.55 4.05 16.30
C GLN A 161 8.62 2.53 16.14
N ASP A 162 7.46 1.87 16.04
CA ASP A 162 7.38 0.42 15.82
C ASP A 162 8.03 0.03 14.48
N LEU A 163 7.72 0.76 13.39
CA LEU A 163 8.30 0.52 12.08
C LEU A 163 9.82 0.74 12.11
N ARG A 164 10.29 1.77 12.80
CA ARG A 164 11.73 1.99 12.99
C ARG A 164 12.39 0.78 13.63
N ALA A 165 11.82 0.21 14.69
CA ALA A 165 12.37 -0.98 15.34
C ALA A 165 12.45 -2.19 14.38
N VAL A 166 11.47 -2.33 13.47
CA VAL A 166 11.49 -3.36 12.42
C VAL A 166 12.61 -3.11 11.42
N LEU A 167 12.81 -1.85 11.02
CA LEU A 167 13.90 -1.46 10.10
C LEU A 167 15.28 -1.69 10.75
N ASP A 168 15.47 -1.24 12.00
CA ASP A 168 16.72 -1.40 12.75
C ASP A 168 17.10 -2.90 12.92
N ALA A 169 16.11 -3.79 13.02
CA ALA A 169 16.30 -5.23 13.11
C ALA A 169 16.49 -5.94 11.75
N THR A 170 16.36 -5.21 10.63
CA THR A 170 16.47 -5.77 9.28
C THR A 170 17.76 -5.28 8.63
N PRO A 171 18.75 -6.14 8.37
CA PRO A 171 20.00 -5.70 7.74
C PRO A 171 19.81 -5.34 6.27
N GLY A 172 20.69 -4.44 5.77
CA GLY A 172 20.73 -4.04 4.37
C GLY A 172 19.99 -2.74 4.07
N GLU A 173 19.69 -2.54 2.80
CA GLU A 173 18.98 -1.37 2.28
C GLU A 173 17.48 -1.59 2.33
N HIS A 174 16.74 -0.51 2.49
CA HIS A 174 15.29 -0.55 2.65
C HIS A 174 14.58 0.28 1.60
N VAL A 175 13.45 -0.21 1.12
CA VAL A 175 12.40 0.55 0.46
C VAL A 175 11.15 0.43 1.32
N VAL A 176 10.53 1.55 1.63
CA VAL A 176 9.29 1.58 2.43
C VAL A 176 8.23 2.31 1.63
N MET A 177 7.13 1.63 1.29
CA MET A 177 6.02 2.19 0.54
C MET A 177 4.71 1.96 1.30
N GLY A 178 3.78 2.91 1.20
CA GLY A 178 2.50 2.75 1.85
C GLY A 178 1.68 4.02 1.97
N ASP A 179 0.46 3.85 2.46
CA ASP A 179 -0.39 4.93 2.89
C ASP A 179 -0.11 5.26 4.36
N PHE A 180 0.61 6.35 4.59
CA PHE A 180 1.00 6.80 5.93
C PHE A 180 -0.01 7.72 6.59
N ASN A 181 -1.03 8.18 5.86
CA ASN A 181 -2.07 9.06 6.37
C ASN A 181 -1.54 10.33 7.06
N ILE A 182 -0.40 10.88 6.62
CA ILE A 182 0.28 12.04 7.22
C ILE A 182 -0.34 13.37 6.80
N PHE A 183 -1.62 13.56 7.13
CA PHE A 183 -2.33 14.81 6.83
C PHE A 183 -1.72 16.05 7.52
N GLY A 184 -0.88 15.87 8.52
CA GLY A 184 -0.10 16.95 9.17
C GLY A 184 1.15 17.37 8.39
N GLY A 185 1.41 16.76 7.21
CA GLY A 185 2.52 17.13 6.35
C GLY A 185 3.90 16.62 6.81
N ALA A 186 4.94 17.18 6.20
CA ALA A 186 6.33 16.75 6.38
C ALA A 186 6.84 16.81 7.84
N GLU A 187 6.32 17.71 8.65
CA GLU A 187 6.70 17.82 10.08
C GLU A 187 6.40 16.56 10.88
N GLU A 188 5.30 15.86 10.51
CA GLU A 188 4.93 14.61 11.16
C GLU A 188 5.91 13.48 10.84
N LEU A 189 6.48 13.48 9.64
CA LEU A 189 7.43 12.48 9.15
C LEU A 189 8.88 12.76 9.60
N ALA A 190 9.24 14.02 9.79
CA ALA A 190 10.61 14.45 10.05
C ALA A 190 11.33 13.73 11.22
N PRO A 191 10.70 13.44 12.37
CA PRO A 191 11.35 12.67 13.45
C PRO A 191 11.72 11.24 13.04
N PHE A 192 10.89 10.60 12.21
CA PHE A 192 11.14 9.25 11.70
C PHE A 192 12.31 9.26 10.70
N LEU A 193 12.31 10.18 9.74
CA LEU A 193 13.37 10.30 8.73
C LEU A 193 14.73 10.60 9.37
N ARG A 194 14.77 11.49 10.37
CA ARG A 194 16.03 11.79 11.09
C ARG A 194 16.64 10.57 11.76
N LYS A 195 15.79 9.67 12.30
CA LYS A 195 16.26 8.47 13.01
C LYS A 195 16.63 7.32 12.06
N THR A 196 15.88 7.12 11.00
CA THR A 196 16.06 6.01 10.06
C THR A 196 17.03 6.34 8.93
N LYS A 197 17.30 7.64 8.70
CA LYS A 197 18.06 8.15 7.55
C LYS A 197 17.40 7.86 6.19
N LEU A 198 16.15 7.36 6.17
CA LEU A 198 15.42 7.18 4.92
C LEU A 198 15.19 8.53 4.22
N LEU A 199 15.22 8.49 2.89
CA LEU A 199 14.95 9.62 2.02
C LEU A 199 13.61 9.41 1.33
N VAL A 200 12.77 10.45 1.32
CA VAL A 200 11.51 10.44 0.56
C VAL A 200 11.84 10.55 -0.92
N VAL A 201 11.20 9.71 -1.73
CA VAL A 201 11.37 9.69 -3.19
C VAL A 201 10.31 10.53 -3.89
N ASN A 202 9.15 10.73 -3.23
CA ASN A 202 8.07 11.55 -3.76
C ASN A 202 8.51 13.00 -4.03
N ASP A 203 7.97 13.57 -5.10
CA ASP A 203 7.96 15.01 -5.28
C ASP A 203 6.98 15.64 -4.27
N PRO A 204 7.42 16.57 -3.41
CA PRO A 204 6.56 17.18 -2.39
C PRO A 204 5.40 18.00 -2.96
N GLU A 205 5.52 18.48 -4.20
CA GLU A 205 4.47 19.26 -4.88
C GLU A 205 3.37 18.40 -5.49
N LEU A 206 3.57 17.08 -5.60
CA LEU A 206 2.62 16.16 -6.20
C LEU A 206 1.81 15.42 -5.12
N PRO A 207 0.53 15.78 -4.92
CA PRO A 207 -0.31 15.09 -3.95
C PRO A 207 -0.65 13.68 -4.41
N THR A 208 -0.81 12.77 -3.45
CA THR A 208 -1.24 11.39 -3.69
C THR A 208 -2.67 11.12 -3.24
N PHE A 209 -3.28 12.03 -2.51
CA PHE A 209 -4.64 11.94 -2.00
C PHE A 209 -5.45 13.17 -2.37
N ARG A 210 -6.72 12.95 -2.71
CA ARG A 210 -7.68 14.00 -3.05
C ARG A 210 -9.00 13.75 -2.35
N PHE A 211 -9.46 14.77 -1.63
CA PHE A 211 -10.79 14.78 -1.04
C PHE A 211 -11.43 16.13 -1.24
N HIS A 212 -12.45 16.20 -2.08
CA HIS A 212 -13.12 17.43 -2.49
C HIS A 212 -12.11 18.45 -3.06
N ARG A 213 -11.82 19.54 -2.35
CA ARG A 213 -10.81 20.55 -2.71
C ARG A 213 -9.46 20.34 -2.00
N SER A 214 -9.44 19.48 -1.00
CA SER A 214 -8.22 19.19 -0.25
C SER A 214 -7.34 18.22 -1.02
N ARG A 215 -6.05 18.45 -0.99
CA ARG A 215 -5.01 17.58 -1.54
C ARG A 215 -3.94 17.36 -0.49
N ALA A 216 -3.41 16.15 -0.43
CA ALA A 216 -2.38 15.80 0.54
C ALA A 216 -1.42 14.76 -0.05
N LEU A 217 -0.18 14.79 0.41
CA LEU A 217 0.82 13.76 0.14
C LEU A 217 0.81 12.76 1.30
N VAL A 218 0.04 11.68 1.19
CA VAL A 218 -0.16 10.67 2.24
C VAL A 218 0.39 9.29 1.88
N ASP A 219 0.45 8.97 0.58
CA ASP A 219 1.08 7.76 0.07
C ASP A 219 2.54 8.08 -0.27
N LEU A 220 3.47 7.37 0.36
CA LEU A 220 4.89 7.66 0.25
C LEU A 220 5.69 6.47 -0.23
N ALA A 221 6.75 6.77 -0.97
CA ALA A 221 7.89 5.89 -1.19
C ALA A 221 9.12 6.51 -0.52
N MET A 222 9.78 5.73 0.31
CA MET A 222 11.01 6.11 0.99
C MET A 222 12.08 5.04 0.75
N CYS A 223 13.33 5.43 0.68
CA CYS A 223 14.41 4.48 0.50
C CYS A 223 15.67 4.87 1.28
N SER A 224 16.51 3.88 1.53
CA SER A 224 17.84 4.08 2.10
C SER A 224 18.73 4.95 1.19
N PRO A 225 19.65 5.75 1.74
CA PRO A 225 20.51 6.64 0.95
C PRO A 225 21.30 5.93 -0.15
N GLY A 226 21.78 4.71 0.13
CA GLY A 226 22.60 3.95 -0.83
C GLY A 226 21.89 3.52 -2.11
N ILE A 227 20.56 3.64 -2.18
CA ILE A 227 19.77 3.33 -3.38
C ILE A 227 19.01 4.53 -3.94
N ARG A 228 19.11 5.71 -3.30
CA ARG A 228 18.30 6.89 -3.69
C ARG A 228 18.50 7.30 -5.16
N ASP A 229 19.72 7.33 -5.63
CA ASP A 229 20.05 7.74 -7.02
C ASP A 229 19.59 6.73 -8.08
N ARG A 230 19.18 5.53 -7.62
CA ARG A 230 18.63 4.45 -8.47
C ARG A 230 17.10 4.34 -8.38
N ALA A 231 16.47 5.16 -7.55
CA ALA A 231 15.05 5.15 -7.30
C ALA A 231 14.36 6.31 -8.03
N ALA A 232 13.50 5.99 -8.98
CA ALA A 232 12.66 6.94 -9.69
C ALA A 232 11.18 6.64 -9.41
N LEU A 233 10.42 7.66 -8.97
CA LEU A 233 9.01 7.52 -8.63
C LEU A 233 8.14 8.28 -9.63
N ARG A 234 7.07 7.63 -10.08
CA ARG A 234 5.94 8.25 -10.78
C ARG A 234 4.68 8.08 -9.97
N ILE A 235 3.84 9.11 -9.98
CA ILE A 235 2.52 9.12 -9.37
C ILE A 235 1.49 9.03 -10.50
N VAL A 236 0.57 8.06 -10.41
CA VAL A 236 -0.46 7.80 -11.43
C VAL A 236 -1.83 8.00 -10.80
N GLU A 237 -2.58 8.98 -11.29
CA GLU A 237 -3.95 9.23 -10.82
C GLU A 237 -4.87 8.03 -11.07
N GLN A 238 -5.73 7.75 -10.10
CA GLN A 238 -6.73 6.69 -10.17
C GLN A 238 -8.14 7.31 -10.09
N HIS A 239 -8.96 7.13 -11.13
CA HIS A 239 -10.33 7.68 -11.12
C HIS A 239 -11.32 6.86 -10.29
N TYR A 240 -10.89 5.74 -9.80
CA TYR A 240 -11.69 4.81 -8.97
C TYR A 240 -11.32 4.87 -7.48
N SER A 241 -10.31 5.65 -7.12
CA SER A 241 -9.85 5.84 -5.75
C SER A 241 -9.58 7.33 -5.50
N ASP A 242 -9.71 7.77 -4.27
CA ASP A 242 -9.27 9.08 -3.80
C ASP A 242 -7.75 9.15 -3.59
N HIS A 243 -7.05 8.02 -3.72
CA HIS A 243 -5.60 7.92 -3.72
C HIS A 243 -5.05 7.73 -5.14
N ALA A 244 -3.84 8.22 -5.39
CA ALA A 244 -3.04 7.90 -6.56
C ALA A 244 -2.23 6.62 -6.35
N ALA A 245 -1.84 5.94 -7.44
CA ALA A 245 -0.89 4.85 -7.38
C ALA A 245 0.54 5.38 -7.43
N LEU A 246 1.45 4.69 -6.74
CA LEU A 246 2.89 4.93 -6.78
C LEU A 246 3.57 3.85 -7.64
N ILE A 247 4.36 4.27 -8.61
CA ILE A 247 5.18 3.40 -9.44
C ILE A 247 6.65 3.74 -9.17
N LEU A 248 7.35 2.84 -8.49
CA LEU A 248 8.76 3.00 -8.16
C LEU A 248 9.61 2.10 -9.06
N ASP A 249 10.48 2.71 -9.84
CA ASP A 249 11.50 2.03 -10.63
C ASP A 249 12.84 2.05 -9.87
N LEU A 250 13.39 0.86 -9.60
CA LEU A 250 14.71 0.68 -8.98
C LEU A 250 15.69 0.20 -10.05
N HIS A 251 16.54 1.11 -10.53
CA HIS A 251 17.53 0.81 -11.55
C HIS A 251 18.74 0.05 -10.97
N ALA A 252 19.36 -0.80 -11.79
CA ALA A 252 20.53 -1.61 -11.41
C ALA A 252 20.30 -2.51 -10.18
N VAL A 253 19.04 -2.92 -9.96
CA VAL A 253 18.64 -3.89 -8.94
C VAL A 253 18.21 -5.18 -9.62
N LYS A 254 18.56 -6.33 -9.03
CA LYS A 254 18.07 -7.65 -9.45
C LYS A 254 17.29 -8.28 -8.32
N LEU A 255 16.11 -8.82 -8.63
CA LEU A 255 15.39 -9.68 -7.69
C LEU A 255 16.22 -10.94 -7.37
N ALA A 256 16.06 -11.44 -6.15
CA ALA A 256 16.57 -12.76 -5.78
C ALA A 256 16.10 -13.83 -6.78
N ARG A 257 16.95 -14.83 -7.01
CA ARG A 257 16.62 -15.99 -7.87
C ARG A 257 15.74 -16.95 -7.12
#